data_8d9643c3c4f4cc40ac5024cd858394e5
#
_entry.id   8d9643c3c4f4cc40ac5024cd858394e5
#
_cell.length_a   1.000
_cell.length_b   1.000
_cell.length_c   1.000
_cell.angle_alpha   90.00
_cell.angle_beta   90.00
_cell.angle_gamma   90.00
#
_symmetry.space_group_name_H-M   'P 1'
#
loop_
_entity.id
_entity.type
_entity.pdbx_description
1 polymer ?
#
loop_
_entity_poly.entity_id
_entity_poly.type
_entity_poly.pdbx_seq_one_letter_code
_entity_poly.pdbx_strand_id
1 'polypeptide(L)'
;GKLMTGRDVAIATLLGAEEYSFASLTLISIGCVMMRVCSLNTCPVGVATQNPELRKHFAGKPEHVINMMMFMAEELREHMAELGFRSVDEMVGHSEILKAKFVPKGKAKSLDFSRMLGTAYPIERKTEDPFAEARQWKELDGFAKAAVDSGTSVTVKETINNVQRAVGARMAGWMAERYGNYSVEPGLIKYEYTGIAGQSFASFITQGMELTLVGEANDYIAKSMSGGCLIVKP
;
A
#
# COMPACT_ATOMS: atom_id res chain seq x y z
N GLY A 1 10.10 2.22 6.94
CA GLY A 1 9.75 3.57 7.39
C GLY A 1 10.94 4.30 8.00
N LYS A 2 10.81 5.61 8.23
CA LYS A 2 11.87 6.50 8.75
C LYS A 2 13.07 6.70 7.81
N LEU A 3 12.90 6.50 6.53
CA LEU A 3 13.90 6.97 5.55
C LEU A 3 13.76 8.49 5.47
N MET A 4 14.84 9.22 5.76
CA MET A 4 14.81 10.70 5.87
C MET A 4 15.86 11.34 4.97
N THR A 5 16.86 10.58 4.53
CA THR A 5 18.02 11.06 3.76
C THR A 5 18.34 10.11 2.61
N GLY A 6 19.08 10.58 1.61
CA GLY A 6 19.63 9.73 0.54
C GLY A 6 20.54 8.64 1.08
N ARG A 7 21.26 8.92 2.17
CA ARG A 7 22.07 7.92 2.87
C ARG A 7 21.22 6.78 3.46
N ASP A 8 20.03 7.09 4.03
CA ASP A 8 19.13 6.05 4.55
C ASP A 8 18.63 5.15 3.41
N VAL A 9 18.34 5.76 2.25
CA VAL A 9 17.95 5.03 1.03
C VAL A 9 19.11 4.16 0.55
N ALA A 10 20.35 4.68 0.49
CA ALA A 10 21.52 3.91 0.10
C ALA A 10 21.73 2.68 1.01
N ILE A 11 21.62 2.85 2.32
CA ILE A 11 21.71 1.72 3.26
C ILE A 11 20.60 0.71 3.03
N ALA A 12 19.34 1.16 2.82
CA ALA A 12 18.23 0.26 2.56
C ALA A 12 18.44 -0.52 1.26
N THR A 13 18.95 0.13 0.21
CA THR A 13 19.29 -0.49 -1.07
C THR A 13 20.38 -1.57 -0.89
N LEU A 14 21.46 -1.24 -0.21
CA LEU A 14 22.55 -2.20 0.09
C LEU A 14 22.05 -3.40 0.90
N LEU A 15 21.00 -3.22 1.71
CA LEU A 15 20.34 -4.31 2.44
C LEU A 15 19.29 -5.06 1.61
N GLY A 16 19.10 -4.72 0.34
CA GLY A 16 18.23 -5.42 -0.60
C GLY A 16 16.88 -4.78 -0.88
N ALA A 17 16.66 -3.53 -0.46
CA ALA A 17 15.43 -2.82 -0.82
C ALA A 17 15.46 -2.37 -2.29
N GLU A 18 14.36 -2.62 -3.01
CA GLU A 18 14.14 -2.21 -4.39
C GLU A 18 13.11 -1.07 -4.50
N GLU A 19 12.23 -0.94 -3.49
CA GLU A 19 11.21 0.09 -3.41
C GLU A 19 11.22 0.80 -2.05
N TYR A 20 10.91 2.09 -2.04
CA TYR A 20 11.03 2.93 -0.85
C TYR A 20 9.73 3.67 -0.58
N SER A 21 9.28 3.63 0.67
CA SER A 21 8.08 4.33 1.12
C SER A 21 8.43 5.44 2.12
N PHE A 22 7.96 6.65 1.83
CA PHE A 22 8.18 7.84 2.65
C PHE A 22 6.87 8.34 3.22
N ALA A 23 6.82 8.56 4.52
CA ALA A 23 5.67 9.16 5.20
C ALA A 23 6.07 10.42 5.98
N SER A 24 6.91 10.27 7.01
CA SER A 24 7.28 11.42 7.87
C SER A 24 7.99 12.52 7.10
N LEU A 25 8.87 12.16 6.17
CA LEU A 25 9.61 13.12 5.37
C LEU A 25 8.68 14.00 4.53
N THR A 26 7.73 13.38 3.82
CA THR A 26 6.75 14.08 3.00
C THR A 26 5.83 14.96 3.84
N LEU A 27 5.42 14.52 5.03
CA LEU A 27 4.64 15.32 5.95
C LEU A 27 5.42 16.55 6.46
N ILE A 28 6.69 16.37 6.81
CA ILE A 28 7.56 17.47 7.27
C ILE A 28 7.77 18.49 6.15
N SER A 29 7.99 18.03 4.91
CA SER A 29 8.20 18.94 3.78
C SER A 29 7.01 19.86 3.49
N ILE A 30 5.79 19.46 3.83
CA ILE A 30 4.58 20.29 3.72
C ILE A 30 4.23 21.05 5.00
N GLY A 31 5.12 21.07 6.00
CA GLY A 31 4.98 21.88 7.21
C GLY A 31 4.47 21.13 8.44
N CYS A 32 4.43 19.81 8.45
CA CYS A 32 4.06 19.04 9.64
C CYS A 32 5.13 19.18 10.74
N VAL A 33 4.71 19.58 11.93
CA VAL A 33 5.59 19.76 13.12
C VAL A 33 5.62 18.54 14.04
N MET A 34 5.06 17.42 13.59
CA MET A 34 5.08 16.11 14.27
C MET A 34 4.50 16.12 15.70
N MET A 35 3.51 16.96 15.99
CA MET A 35 2.84 17.02 17.30
C MET A 35 2.04 15.76 17.67
N ARG A 36 1.76 14.88 16.71
CA ARG A 36 1.04 13.64 16.95
C ARG A 36 -0.41 13.79 17.43
N VAL A 37 -1.07 14.90 17.11
CA VAL A 37 -2.48 15.18 17.41
C VAL A 37 -3.40 14.96 16.19
N CYS A 38 -2.95 14.18 15.21
CA CYS A 38 -3.63 14.00 13.92
C CYS A 38 -5.06 13.44 14.05
N SER A 39 -5.31 12.59 15.04
CA SER A 39 -6.63 12.00 15.29
C SER A 39 -7.57 12.89 16.11
N LEU A 40 -7.08 14.00 16.67
CA LEU A 40 -7.84 14.85 17.58
C LEU A 40 -8.53 16.04 16.91
N ASN A 41 -8.38 16.18 15.59
CA ASN A 41 -8.89 17.34 14.83
C ASN A 41 -8.32 18.71 15.32
N THR A 42 -7.15 18.72 15.98
CA THR A 42 -6.51 19.88 16.58
C THR A 42 -5.14 20.18 16.00
N CYS A 43 -4.86 19.74 14.77
CA CYS A 43 -3.57 19.97 14.13
C CYS A 43 -3.29 21.46 13.95
N PRO A 44 -2.28 22.05 14.64
CA PRO A 44 -2.07 23.49 14.66
C PRO A 44 -1.58 24.06 13.33
N VAL A 45 -0.99 23.21 12.49
CA VAL A 45 -0.46 23.60 11.17
C VAL A 45 -1.40 23.21 10.01
N GLY A 46 -2.62 22.77 10.31
CA GLY A 46 -3.65 22.54 9.31
C GLY A 46 -3.49 21.29 8.44
N VAL A 47 -2.45 20.47 8.64
CA VAL A 47 -2.17 19.27 7.80
C VAL A 47 -3.23 18.18 8.01
N ALA A 48 -3.65 17.94 9.25
CA ALA A 48 -4.55 16.84 9.61
C ALA A 48 -5.69 17.35 10.50
N THR A 49 -6.57 18.18 9.94
CA THR A 49 -7.73 18.71 10.64
C THR A 49 -8.84 19.06 9.64
N GLN A 50 -10.09 18.94 10.08
CA GLN A 50 -11.27 19.44 9.37
C GLN A 50 -11.74 20.82 9.93
N ASN A 51 -11.12 21.31 11.02
CA ASN A 51 -11.45 22.62 11.58
C ASN A 51 -11.09 23.73 10.59
N PRO A 52 -12.06 24.56 10.11
CA PRO A 52 -11.80 25.58 9.09
C PRO A 52 -10.75 26.61 9.50
N GLU A 53 -10.70 26.99 10.79
CA GLU A 53 -9.71 27.97 11.27
C GLU A 53 -8.30 27.40 11.27
N LEU A 54 -8.13 26.16 11.72
CA LEU A 54 -6.81 25.52 11.71
C LEU A 54 -6.34 25.20 10.29
N ARG A 55 -7.25 24.87 9.37
CA ARG A 55 -6.90 24.63 7.95
C ARG A 55 -6.29 25.86 7.27
N LYS A 56 -6.61 27.07 7.71
CA LYS A 56 -5.99 28.32 7.19
C LYS A 56 -4.49 28.38 7.42
N HIS A 57 -3.97 27.65 8.39
CA HIS A 57 -2.55 27.60 8.72
C HIS A 57 -1.75 26.68 7.78
N PHE A 58 -2.44 25.89 6.94
CA PHE A 58 -1.75 24.99 6.01
C PHE A 58 -1.08 25.76 4.88
N ALA A 59 0.26 25.78 4.90
CA ALA A 59 1.10 26.45 3.92
C ALA A 59 1.83 25.48 2.97
N GLY A 60 1.53 24.19 3.04
CA GLY A 60 2.15 23.17 2.20
C GLY A 60 1.77 23.32 0.73
N LYS A 61 2.75 23.05 -0.14
CA LYS A 61 2.58 23.04 -1.60
C LYS A 61 3.12 21.73 -2.17
N PRO A 62 2.60 21.25 -3.31
CA PRO A 62 3.13 20.05 -3.98
C PRO A 62 4.63 20.17 -4.27
N GLU A 63 5.10 21.37 -4.65
CA GLU A 63 6.49 21.64 -4.98
C GLU A 63 7.44 21.37 -3.81
N HIS A 64 6.99 21.53 -2.57
CA HIS A 64 7.80 21.19 -1.40
C HIS A 64 8.13 19.70 -1.34
N VAL A 65 7.17 18.83 -1.69
CA VAL A 65 7.40 17.38 -1.76
C VAL A 65 8.26 17.02 -2.96
N ILE A 66 7.98 17.61 -4.12
CA ILE A 66 8.75 17.37 -5.35
C ILE A 66 10.22 17.72 -5.12
N ASN A 67 10.50 18.93 -4.63
CA ASN A 67 11.86 19.37 -4.37
C ASN A 67 12.56 18.48 -3.34
N MET A 68 11.86 18.08 -2.27
CA MET A 68 12.43 17.19 -1.25
C MET A 68 12.81 15.83 -1.85
N MET A 69 11.97 15.26 -2.73
CA MET A 69 12.28 14.00 -3.40
C MET A 69 13.47 14.16 -4.35
N MET A 70 13.56 15.27 -5.08
CA MET A 70 14.70 15.56 -5.94
C MET A 70 16.00 15.70 -5.14
N PHE A 71 16.01 16.43 -4.02
CA PHE A 71 17.17 16.55 -3.16
C PHE A 71 17.61 15.20 -2.57
N MET A 72 16.65 14.37 -2.16
CA MET A 72 16.96 13.02 -1.69
C MET A 72 17.55 12.14 -2.78
N ALA A 73 17.03 12.22 -4.01
CA ALA A 73 17.57 11.47 -5.14
C ALA A 73 18.99 11.95 -5.48
N GLU A 74 19.25 13.24 -5.38
CA GLU A 74 20.59 13.79 -5.61
C GLU A 74 21.58 13.31 -4.54
N GLU A 75 21.22 13.39 -3.26
CA GLU A 75 22.05 12.85 -2.17
C GLU A 75 22.33 11.36 -2.34
N LEU A 76 21.30 10.58 -2.76
CA LEU A 76 21.48 9.16 -3.08
C LEU A 76 22.49 8.99 -4.21
N ARG A 77 22.39 9.79 -5.28
CA ARG A 77 23.28 9.75 -6.42
C ARG A 77 24.74 10.05 -6.03
N GLU A 78 24.96 11.00 -5.12
CA GLU A 78 26.28 11.30 -4.57
C GLU A 78 26.86 10.09 -3.85
N HIS A 79 26.08 9.45 -2.97
CA HIS A 79 26.52 8.23 -2.28
C HIS A 79 26.78 7.07 -3.23
N MET A 80 25.95 6.91 -4.27
CA MET A 80 26.20 5.89 -5.30
C MET A 80 27.52 6.13 -6.02
N ALA A 81 27.84 7.39 -6.37
CA ALA A 81 29.09 7.75 -7.01
C ALA A 81 30.30 7.48 -6.11
N GLU A 82 30.23 7.81 -4.81
CA GLU A 82 31.27 7.52 -3.83
C GLU A 82 31.52 6.01 -3.70
N LEU A 83 30.46 5.18 -3.78
CA LEU A 83 30.53 3.74 -3.68
C LEU A 83 30.86 3.04 -5.03
N GLY A 84 30.87 3.77 -6.14
CA GLY A 84 31.20 3.27 -7.46
C GLY A 84 30.05 2.61 -8.22
N PHE A 85 28.80 2.78 -7.80
CA PHE A 85 27.60 2.26 -8.49
C PHE A 85 27.06 3.25 -9.51
N ARG A 86 26.66 2.73 -10.69
CA ARG A 86 26.07 3.55 -11.78
C ARG A 86 24.55 3.56 -11.76
N SER A 87 23.93 2.56 -11.14
CA SER A 87 22.48 2.47 -11.00
C SER A 87 22.10 1.95 -9.61
N VAL A 88 20.86 2.24 -9.19
CA VAL A 88 20.30 1.67 -7.93
C VAL A 88 20.27 0.15 -8.03
N ASP A 89 19.94 -0.38 -9.18
CA ASP A 89 19.87 -1.82 -9.44
C ASP A 89 21.21 -2.54 -9.19
N GLU A 90 22.32 -1.90 -9.59
CA GLU A 90 23.64 -2.43 -9.30
C GLU A 90 23.99 -2.44 -7.80
N MET A 91 23.38 -1.54 -7.03
CA MET A 91 23.66 -1.40 -5.60
C MET A 91 22.83 -2.33 -4.72
N VAL A 92 21.69 -2.84 -5.23
CA VAL A 92 20.78 -3.67 -4.45
C VAL A 92 21.46 -4.92 -3.92
N GLY A 93 21.40 -5.13 -2.60
CA GLY A 93 21.88 -6.34 -1.93
C GLY A 93 23.38 -6.40 -1.63
N HIS A 94 24.16 -5.36 -1.98
CA HIS A 94 25.60 -5.30 -1.69
C HIS A 94 25.90 -4.98 -0.21
N SER A 95 25.34 -5.79 0.68
CA SER A 95 25.47 -5.59 2.14
C SER A 95 26.89 -5.76 2.67
N GLU A 96 27.79 -6.37 1.92
CA GLU A 96 29.23 -6.53 2.26
C GLU A 96 29.97 -5.19 2.37
N ILE A 97 29.44 -4.14 1.75
CA ILE A 97 29.99 -2.78 1.82
C ILE A 97 29.65 -2.12 3.17
N LEU A 98 28.57 -2.56 3.81
CA LEU A 98 28.12 -2.01 5.08
C LEU A 98 28.98 -2.54 6.25
N LYS A 99 29.30 -1.63 7.17
CA LYS A 99 29.97 -1.99 8.43
C LYS A 99 29.13 -1.49 9.61
N ALA A 100 28.89 -2.35 10.57
CA ALA A 100 28.24 -1.96 11.81
C ALA A 100 29.11 -0.93 12.56
N LYS A 101 28.49 0.17 12.97
CA LYS A 101 29.18 1.17 13.80
C LYS A 101 29.47 0.58 15.16
N PHE A 102 30.71 0.72 15.61
CA PHE A 102 31.08 0.33 16.97
C PHE A 102 30.34 1.19 18.01
N VAL A 103 29.62 0.54 18.94
CA VAL A 103 28.90 1.17 20.03
C VAL A 103 29.44 0.62 21.36
N PRO A 104 30.20 1.45 22.15
CA PRO A 104 30.92 0.94 23.33
C PRO A 104 29.97 0.71 24.53
N LYS A 105 28.81 1.33 24.61
CA LYS A 105 27.91 1.28 25.77
C LYS A 105 26.43 1.18 25.35
N GLY A 106 25.59 0.72 26.28
CA GLY A 106 24.13 0.64 26.12
C GLY A 106 23.64 -0.60 25.40
N LYS A 107 22.33 -0.69 25.19
CA LYS A 107 21.65 -1.86 24.58
C LYS A 107 22.13 -2.15 23.14
N ALA A 108 22.53 -1.11 22.41
CA ALA A 108 23.02 -1.27 21.05
C ALA A 108 24.32 -2.08 20.95
N LYS A 109 25.10 -2.20 22.05
CA LYS A 109 26.31 -3.03 22.08
C LYS A 109 26.02 -4.52 21.85
N SER A 110 24.83 -4.99 22.24
CA SER A 110 24.44 -6.40 22.11
C SER A 110 23.82 -6.75 20.76
N LEU A 111 23.68 -5.78 19.84
CA LEU A 111 23.16 -6.03 18.51
C LEU A 111 24.22 -6.72 17.64
N ASP A 112 23.87 -7.87 17.11
CA ASP A 112 24.67 -8.61 16.14
C ASP A 112 24.07 -8.48 14.74
N PHE A 113 24.82 -7.89 13.83
CA PHE A 113 24.44 -7.70 12.43
C PHE A 113 25.12 -8.69 11.48
N SER A 114 25.88 -9.66 11.99
CA SER A 114 26.68 -10.58 11.18
C SER A 114 25.85 -11.35 10.15
N ARG A 115 24.57 -11.65 10.46
CA ARG A 115 23.64 -12.33 9.56
C ARG A 115 23.05 -11.42 8.46
N MET A 116 23.20 -10.11 8.59
CA MET A 116 22.69 -9.12 7.64
C MET A 116 23.78 -8.52 6.77
N LEU A 117 25.02 -8.54 7.27
CA LEU A 117 26.16 -7.88 6.64
C LEU A 117 27.18 -8.92 6.19
N GLY A 118 27.88 -8.64 5.11
CA GLY A 118 29.05 -9.43 4.69
C GLY A 118 28.79 -10.51 3.65
N THR A 119 27.61 -10.61 3.08
CA THR A 119 27.34 -11.52 1.97
C THR A 119 26.58 -10.79 0.88
N ALA A 120 27.20 -10.65 -0.30
CA ALA A 120 26.46 -10.30 -1.50
C ALA A 120 25.61 -11.53 -1.88
N TYR A 121 24.31 -11.40 -1.74
CA TYR A 121 23.40 -12.38 -2.35
C TYR A 121 23.14 -11.92 -3.78
N PRO A 122 23.45 -12.75 -4.81
CA PRO A 122 22.94 -12.47 -6.12
C PRO A 122 21.41 -12.50 -6.02
N ILE A 123 20.80 -11.34 -6.13
CA ILE A 123 19.35 -11.25 -6.19
C ILE A 123 19.00 -11.69 -7.61
N GLU A 124 18.65 -12.96 -7.76
CA GLU A 124 17.89 -13.39 -8.93
C GLU A 124 16.55 -12.64 -8.86
N ARG A 125 16.46 -11.56 -9.60
CA ARG A 125 15.18 -10.88 -9.79
C ARG A 125 14.23 -11.91 -10.39
N LYS A 126 13.22 -12.30 -9.64
CA LYS A 126 12.10 -13.01 -10.22
C LYS A 126 11.49 -12.08 -11.25
N THR A 127 11.72 -12.41 -12.51
CA THR A 127 11.09 -11.74 -13.66
C THR A 127 9.60 -12.07 -13.73
N GLU A 128 9.12 -12.96 -12.86
CA GLU A 128 7.71 -13.30 -12.72
C GLU A 128 6.98 -12.13 -12.07
N ASP A 129 5.97 -11.66 -12.76
CA ASP A 129 5.04 -10.66 -12.24
C ASP A 129 4.41 -11.20 -10.93
N PRO A 130 4.70 -10.60 -9.76
CA PRO A 130 4.17 -11.07 -8.48
C PRO A 130 2.64 -11.02 -8.42
N PHE A 131 2.01 -10.33 -9.36
CA PHE A 131 0.56 -10.26 -9.52
C PHE A 131 0.01 -11.20 -10.60
N ALA A 132 0.86 -12.03 -11.24
CA ALA A 132 0.41 -12.97 -12.27
C ALA A 132 -0.63 -13.95 -11.71
N GLU A 133 -0.43 -14.46 -10.49
CA GLU A 133 -1.43 -15.28 -9.81
C GLU A 133 -2.71 -14.50 -9.48
N ALA A 134 -2.59 -13.24 -9.06
CA ALA A 134 -3.75 -12.38 -8.81
C ALA A 134 -4.55 -12.08 -10.10
N ARG A 135 -3.96 -12.24 -11.28
CA ARG A 135 -4.65 -12.15 -12.57
C ARG A 135 -5.36 -13.45 -12.97
N GLN A 136 -5.11 -14.56 -12.30
CA GLN A 136 -5.78 -15.83 -12.55
C GLN A 136 -7.24 -15.86 -12.09
N TRP A 137 -7.68 -14.84 -11.36
CA TRP A 137 -9.11 -14.60 -11.04
C TRP A 137 -9.96 -14.27 -12.28
N LYS A 138 -9.45 -14.55 -13.47
CA LYS A 138 -10.12 -14.27 -14.76
C LYS A 138 -11.45 -14.99 -14.94
N GLU A 139 -11.65 -16.14 -14.31
CA GLU A 139 -12.87 -16.93 -14.49
C GLU A 139 -14.08 -16.31 -13.79
N LEU A 140 -13.92 -15.87 -12.54
CA LEU A 140 -14.97 -15.17 -11.81
C LEU A 140 -15.33 -13.83 -12.47
N ASP A 141 -14.32 -13.08 -12.93
CA ASP A 141 -14.53 -11.86 -13.71
C ASP A 141 -15.34 -12.15 -15.00
N GLY A 142 -15.15 -13.29 -15.64
CA GLY A 142 -15.87 -13.67 -16.85
C GLY A 142 -17.37 -13.81 -16.64
N PHE A 143 -17.81 -14.50 -15.59
CA PHE A 143 -19.23 -14.66 -15.26
C PHE A 143 -19.87 -13.34 -14.89
N ALA A 144 -19.22 -12.53 -14.08
CA ALA A 144 -19.73 -11.24 -13.66
C ALA A 144 -19.84 -10.25 -14.84
N LYS A 145 -18.87 -10.28 -15.75
CA LYS A 145 -18.93 -9.48 -17.00
C LYS A 145 -20.11 -9.89 -17.87
N ALA A 146 -20.29 -11.19 -18.08
CA ALA A 146 -21.44 -11.69 -18.85
C ALA A 146 -22.78 -11.29 -18.21
N ALA A 147 -22.87 -11.33 -16.88
CA ALA A 147 -24.07 -10.91 -16.15
C ALA A 147 -24.40 -9.42 -16.35
N VAL A 148 -23.41 -8.55 -16.23
CA VAL A 148 -23.61 -7.12 -16.44
C VAL A 148 -23.97 -6.81 -17.89
N ASP A 149 -23.25 -7.40 -18.84
CA ASP A 149 -23.49 -7.16 -20.28
C ASP A 149 -24.85 -7.70 -20.75
N SER A 150 -25.36 -8.78 -20.14
CA SER A 150 -26.67 -9.38 -20.47
C SER A 150 -27.83 -8.85 -19.62
N GLY A 151 -27.55 -8.11 -18.53
CA GLY A 151 -28.57 -7.71 -17.55
C GLY A 151 -29.15 -8.87 -16.74
N THR A 152 -28.49 -10.03 -16.72
CA THR A 152 -28.96 -11.24 -16.04
C THR A 152 -28.19 -11.44 -14.74
N SER A 153 -28.91 -11.54 -13.60
CA SER A 153 -28.26 -11.75 -12.29
C SER A 153 -27.48 -13.06 -12.23
N VAL A 154 -26.26 -12.99 -11.68
CA VAL A 154 -25.42 -14.16 -11.40
C VAL A 154 -25.13 -14.25 -9.90
N THR A 155 -25.11 -15.48 -9.38
CA THR A 155 -24.71 -15.76 -8.00
C THR A 155 -23.52 -16.70 -7.99
N VAL A 156 -22.44 -16.30 -7.32
CA VAL A 156 -21.22 -17.09 -7.11
C VAL A 156 -21.12 -17.47 -5.64
N LYS A 157 -20.89 -18.77 -5.34
CA LYS A 157 -20.75 -19.28 -3.96
C LYS A 157 -19.36 -19.85 -3.76
N GLU A 158 -18.66 -19.38 -2.73
CA GLU A 158 -17.30 -19.77 -2.45
C GLU A 158 -16.98 -19.83 -0.95
N THR A 159 -15.94 -20.58 -0.62
CA THR A 159 -15.31 -20.50 0.71
C THR A 159 -14.22 -19.46 0.70
N ILE A 160 -14.06 -18.73 1.81
CA ILE A 160 -13.05 -17.69 1.96
C ILE A 160 -12.22 -17.92 3.22
N ASN A 161 -10.94 -17.55 3.16
CA ASN A 161 -10.04 -17.55 4.31
C ASN A 161 -9.33 -16.20 4.46
N ASN A 162 -8.69 -15.99 5.61
CA ASN A 162 -8.12 -14.69 6.00
C ASN A 162 -6.88 -14.26 5.19
N VAL A 163 -6.29 -15.09 4.36
CA VAL A 163 -5.20 -14.69 3.44
C VAL A 163 -5.74 -14.04 2.18
N GLN A 164 -7.03 -14.27 1.85
CA GLN A 164 -7.71 -13.64 0.73
C GLN A 164 -8.15 -12.22 1.12
N ARG A 165 -7.37 -11.25 0.73
CA ARG A 165 -7.55 -9.84 1.09
C ARG A 165 -8.20 -9.06 -0.06
N ALA A 166 -8.90 -7.97 0.29
CA ALA A 166 -9.54 -7.03 -0.65
C ALA A 166 -10.49 -7.70 -1.67
N VAL A 167 -11.11 -8.83 -1.29
CA VAL A 167 -12.09 -9.53 -2.13
C VAL A 167 -13.25 -8.59 -2.46
N GLY A 168 -13.64 -8.53 -3.73
CA GLY A 168 -14.64 -7.61 -4.28
C GLY A 168 -14.05 -6.34 -4.92
N ALA A 169 -12.89 -5.86 -4.45
CA ALA A 169 -12.31 -4.59 -4.91
C ALA A 169 -11.96 -4.58 -6.40
N ARG A 170 -11.45 -5.70 -6.92
CA ARG A 170 -11.06 -5.79 -8.33
C ARG A 170 -12.27 -5.75 -9.27
N MET A 171 -13.33 -6.47 -8.94
CA MET A 171 -14.58 -6.43 -9.68
C MET A 171 -15.19 -5.04 -9.63
N ALA A 172 -15.18 -4.40 -8.45
CA ALA A 172 -15.66 -3.03 -8.28
C ALA A 172 -14.89 -2.04 -9.17
N GLY A 173 -13.55 -2.16 -9.23
CA GLY A 173 -12.71 -1.33 -10.10
C GLY A 173 -13.06 -1.52 -11.59
N TRP A 174 -13.19 -2.75 -12.02
CA TRP A 174 -13.58 -3.05 -13.40
C TRP A 174 -14.97 -2.51 -13.75
N MET A 175 -15.95 -2.65 -12.84
CA MET A 175 -17.30 -2.12 -13.04
C MET A 175 -17.30 -0.59 -13.09
N ALA A 176 -16.58 0.04 -12.17
CA ALA A 176 -16.50 1.51 -12.11
C ALA A 176 -15.84 2.11 -13.36
N GLU A 177 -14.80 1.46 -13.88
CA GLU A 177 -14.11 1.88 -15.10
C GLU A 177 -15.01 1.80 -16.32
N ARG A 178 -15.80 0.72 -16.45
CA ARG A 178 -16.59 0.43 -17.65
C ARG A 178 -17.99 1.07 -17.63
N TYR A 179 -18.62 1.12 -16.48
CA TYR A 179 -20.02 1.53 -16.33
C TYR A 179 -20.22 2.74 -15.41
N GLY A 180 -19.16 3.19 -14.72
CA GLY A 180 -19.28 4.15 -13.63
C GLY A 180 -19.86 3.53 -12.36
N ASN A 181 -19.93 4.32 -11.28
CA ASN A 181 -20.30 3.80 -9.95
C ASN A 181 -21.78 3.49 -9.76
N TYR A 182 -22.67 4.03 -10.60
CA TYR A 182 -24.14 4.02 -10.38
C TYR A 182 -24.93 3.58 -11.60
N SER A 183 -24.30 3.03 -12.62
CA SER A 183 -24.98 2.75 -13.90
C SER A 183 -25.45 1.29 -14.04
N VAL A 184 -25.17 0.45 -13.04
CA VAL A 184 -25.52 -0.96 -13.08
C VAL A 184 -26.68 -1.24 -12.14
N GLU A 185 -27.67 -2.04 -12.59
CA GLU A 185 -28.83 -2.39 -11.77
C GLU A 185 -28.42 -3.13 -10.48
N PRO A 186 -29.06 -2.83 -9.34
CA PRO A 186 -28.76 -3.48 -8.07
C PRO A 186 -28.91 -5.01 -8.13
N GLY A 187 -27.95 -5.73 -7.50
CA GLY A 187 -28.03 -7.17 -7.33
C GLY A 187 -27.80 -8.02 -8.59
N LEU A 188 -27.17 -7.46 -9.62
CA LEU A 188 -26.76 -8.24 -10.79
C LEU A 188 -25.64 -9.22 -10.47
N ILE A 189 -24.71 -8.83 -9.62
CA ILE A 189 -23.58 -9.67 -9.22
C ILE A 189 -23.68 -9.97 -7.74
N LYS A 190 -23.95 -11.24 -7.42
CA LYS A 190 -24.07 -11.72 -6.04
C LYS A 190 -22.95 -12.68 -5.70
N TYR A 191 -22.26 -12.41 -4.63
CA TYR A 191 -21.25 -13.29 -4.06
C TYR A 191 -21.70 -13.76 -2.67
N GLU A 192 -21.74 -15.08 -2.48
CA GLU A 192 -22.02 -15.72 -1.19
C GLU A 192 -20.74 -16.42 -0.70
N TYR A 193 -20.12 -15.89 0.33
CA TYR A 193 -18.92 -16.44 0.93
C TYR A 193 -19.23 -17.10 2.27
N THR A 194 -18.52 -18.21 2.56
CA THR A 194 -18.55 -18.85 3.87
C THR A 194 -17.13 -18.96 4.40
N GLY A 195 -16.88 -18.51 5.63
CA GLY A 195 -15.59 -18.60 6.29
C GLY A 195 -15.12 -17.29 6.92
N ILE A 196 -13.81 -17.08 6.96
CA ILE A 196 -13.19 -15.90 7.57
C ILE A 196 -12.56 -15.04 6.49
N ALA A 197 -13.15 -13.90 6.19
CA ALA A 197 -12.62 -12.99 5.18
C ALA A 197 -11.38 -12.24 5.67
N GLY A 198 -10.41 -12.09 4.78
CA GLY A 198 -9.22 -11.28 5.03
C GLY A 198 -9.51 -9.79 5.09
N GLN A 199 -8.47 -9.02 5.38
CA GLN A 199 -8.54 -7.57 5.52
C GLN A 199 -9.10 -6.89 4.26
N SER A 200 -9.90 -5.83 4.45
CA SER A 200 -10.53 -5.05 3.37
C SER A 200 -11.55 -5.82 2.52
N PHE A 201 -12.23 -6.81 3.11
CA PHE A 201 -13.33 -7.51 2.44
C PHE A 201 -14.39 -6.51 1.97
N ALA A 202 -14.89 -6.68 0.76
CA ALA A 202 -15.88 -5.80 0.13
C ALA A 202 -15.45 -4.32 0.01
N SER A 203 -14.13 -4.02 0.03
CA SER A 203 -13.68 -2.65 -0.20
C SER A 203 -14.00 -2.19 -1.62
N PHE A 204 -14.35 -0.90 -1.76
CA PHE A 204 -14.68 -0.21 -3.01
C PHE A 204 -15.92 -0.75 -3.75
N ILE A 205 -16.72 -1.67 -3.20
CA ILE A 205 -17.89 -2.17 -3.92
C ILE A 205 -18.81 -1.02 -4.36
N THR A 206 -19.41 -1.22 -5.51
CA THR A 206 -20.24 -0.25 -6.20
C THR A 206 -21.64 -0.82 -6.49
N GLN A 207 -22.54 0.00 -7.00
CA GLN A 207 -23.88 -0.45 -7.39
C GLN A 207 -23.82 -1.63 -8.37
N GLY A 208 -24.74 -2.57 -8.24
CA GLY A 208 -24.77 -3.83 -8.99
C GLY A 208 -24.16 -5.00 -8.23
N MET A 209 -23.31 -4.76 -7.21
CA MET A 209 -22.68 -5.79 -6.41
C MET A 209 -23.43 -6.04 -5.10
N GLU A 210 -23.62 -7.31 -4.75
CA GLU A 210 -24.13 -7.78 -3.47
C GLU A 210 -23.21 -8.86 -2.94
N LEU A 211 -22.59 -8.63 -1.78
CA LEU A 211 -21.70 -9.58 -1.13
C LEU A 211 -22.32 -10.04 0.19
N THR A 212 -22.48 -11.34 0.35
CA THR A 212 -22.89 -11.96 1.61
C THR A 212 -21.75 -12.78 2.17
N LEU A 213 -21.39 -12.57 3.42
CA LEU A 213 -20.44 -13.39 4.17
C LEU A 213 -21.16 -14.08 5.32
N VAL A 214 -21.11 -15.41 5.35
CA VAL A 214 -21.48 -16.24 6.50
C VAL A 214 -20.21 -16.58 7.23
N GLY A 215 -19.96 -15.91 8.36
CA GLY A 215 -18.73 -16.02 9.14
C GLY A 215 -18.19 -14.69 9.62
N GLU A 216 -16.87 -14.56 9.69
CA GLU A 216 -16.17 -13.42 10.26
C GLU A 216 -15.35 -12.66 9.22
N ALA A 217 -15.06 -11.39 9.45
CA ALA A 217 -14.20 -10.58 8.62
C ALA A 217 -13.17 -9.80 9.45
N ASN A 218 -12.00 -9.59 8.85
CA ASN A 218 -10.95 -8.73 9.43
C ASN A 218 -11.23 -7.24 9.21
N ASP A 219 -10.27 -6.38 9.58
CA ASP A 219 -10.39 -4.93 9.53
C ASP A 219 -10.71 -4.37 8.12
N TYR A 220 -11.24 -3.16 8.09
CA TYR A 220 -11.55 -2.38 6.89
C TYR A 220 -12.60 -3.00 5.97
N ILE A 221 -13.55 -3.73 6.53
CA ILE A 221 -14.72 -4.21 5.79
C ILE A 221 -15.44 -3.03 5.13
N ALA A 222 -15.87 -3.19 3.88
CA ALA A 222 -16.55 -2.17 3.06
C ALA A 222 -15.81 -0.82 2.96
N LYS A 223 -14.49 -0.79 3.17
CA LYS A 223 -13.72 0.45 3.05
C LYS A 223 -13.96 1.11 1.69
N SER A 224 -14.30 2.42 1.70
CA SER A 224 -14.57 3.20 0.48
C SER A 224 -15.67 2.62 -0.42
N MET A 225 -16.65 1.95 0.16
CA MET A 225 -17.86 1.52 -0.54
C MET A 225 -18.60 2.73 -1.11
N SER A 226 -18.95 2.71 -2.40
CA SER A 226 -19.66 3.77 -3.08
C SER A 226 -21.09 3.39 -3.47
N GLY A 227 -21.48 2.13 -3.33
CA GLY A 227 -22.78 1.58 -3.64
C GLY A 227 -22.80 0.08 -3.38
N GLY A 228 -23.81 -0.63 -3.84
CA GLY A 228 -23.95 -2.06 -3.63
C GLY A 228 -24.51 -2.43 -2.25
N CYS A 229 -24.46 -3.72 -1.93
CA CYS A 229 -24.95 -4.27 -0.68
C CYS A 229 -23.91 -5.20 -0.07
N LEU A 230 -23.68 -5.06 1.24
CA LEU A 230 -22.86 -5.99 2.00
C LEU A 230 -23.64 -6.53 3.20
N ILE A 231 -23.67 -7.86 3.32
CA ILE A 231 -24.32 -8.58 4.40
C ILE A 231 -23.26 -9.46 5.07
N VAL A 232 -23.04 -9.27 6.36
CA VAL A 232 -22.21 -10.16 7.19
C VAL A 232 -23.09 -10.75 8.29
N LYS A 233 -23.07 -12.06 8.39
CA LYS A 233 -23.84 -12.79 9.38
C LYS A 233 -23.03 -13.96 9.91
N PRO A 234 -23.17 -14.28 11.22
CA PRO A 234 -22.48 -15.41 11.84
C PRO A 234 -22.90 -16.75 11.24
#